data_54a284821b278d2855b4847da23738a5
#
_entry.id   54a284821b278d2855b4847da23738a5
#
_cell.length_a   1.000
_cell.length_b   1.000
_cell.length_c   1.000
_cell.angle_alpha   90.00
_cell.angle_beta   90.00
_cell.angle_gamma   90.00
#
_symmetry.space_group_name_H-M   'P 1'
#
loop_
_entity.id
_entity.type
_entity.pdbx_description
1 polymer ?
#
loop_
_entity_poly.entity_id
_entity_poly.type
_entity_poly.pdbx_seq_one_letter_code
_entity_poly.pdbx_strand_id
1 'polypeptide(L)'
;MNFERFFCKIYSKIIFYISMKSSNLKKYLFAVISLAAFGPISAQEIVVASSDISIYEEGDESQNIGNRVWSWSAADDASIPSRFKVHFKTYCEVKPVAGGKEFLVAASEGGWAIVDREKKKARKWGVCGEELFSIEKISDDVVALTGRDHKSHSGCVYIVDLKDRSKHAGRFVFDKPHGLYWEEGKSFLWVLDAGALTGCKFSRASDGTFSLNRAKIISLVDRDTGLGCDLRPLPKYTNGVLTASMKGAVRLFDLKKMYWCKNSTTIPVDHVNSYDTNVDGKAFFVRFSKDSSGSDVLEKRQWGRRFIPFKKIKGAAIRRARWVQ
;
A
#
# COMPACT_ATOMS: atom_id res chain seq x y z
N MET A 1 27.15 14.90 -21.69
CA MET A 1 28.38 15.30 -20.93
C MET A 1 28.47 14.34 -19.73
N ASN A 2 29.50 13.48 -19.67
CA ASN A 2 29.55 12.32 -18.81
C ASN A 2 29.70 12.73 -17.33
N PHE A 3 28.69 12.46 -16.51
CA PHE A 3 28.58 12.82 -15.10
C PHE A 3 29.76 12.25 -14.26
N GLU A 4 30.24 11.06 -14.57
CA GLU A 4 31.39 10.44 -13.91
C GLU A 4 32.70 11.19 -14.05
N ARG A 5 32.97 11.84 -15.21
CA ARG A 5 34.16 12.65 -15.40
C ARG A 5 34.14 13.97 -14.63
N PHE A 6 32.95 14.47 -14.32
CA PHE A 6 32.79 15.68 -13.50
C PHE A 6 33.09 15.40 -12.03
N PHE A 7 32.60 14.27 -11.50
CA PHE A 7 32.90 13.85 -10.13
C PHE A 7 34.36 13.49 -9.88
N CYS A 8 35.02 12.81 -10.81
CA CYS A 8 36.45 12.50 -10.70
C CYS A 8 37.34 13.76 -10.67
N LYS A 9 36.99 14.82 -11.41
CA LYS A 9 37.72 16.09 -11.38
C LYS A 9 37.53 16.89 -10.10
N ILE A 10 36.36 16.78 -9.47
CA ILE A 10 36.12 17.43 -8.17
C ILE A 10 36.83 16.65 -7.07
N TYR A 11 36.80 15.32 -7.09
CA TYR A 11 37.46 14.46 -6.10
C TYR A 11 38.98 14.67 -6.08
N SER A 12 39.62 14.74 -7.24
CA SER A 12 41.07 14.98 -7.33
C SER A 12 41.48 16.37 -6.84
N LYS A 13 40.67 17.41 -7.04
CA LYS A 13 40.94 18.78 -6.52
C LYS A 13 40.74 18.87 -5.01
N ILE A 14 39.75 18.14 -4.44
CA ILE A 14 39.48 18.12 -2.98
C ILE A 14 40.62 17.39 -2.26
N ILE A 15 41.10 16.28 -2.78
CA ILE A 15 42.24 15.53 -2.18
C ILE A 15 43.52 16.39 -2.23
N PHE A 16 43.76 17.16 -3.27
CA PHE A 16 44.91 18.04 -3.36
C PHE A 16 44.88 19.23 -2.38
N TYR A 17 43.65 19.72 -2.07
CA TYR A 17 43.49 20.83 -1.11
C TYR A 17 43.59 20.37 0.37
N ILE A 18 43.25 19.10 0.64
CA ILE A 18 43.34 18.49 1.98
C ILE A 18 44.80 18.26 2.40
N SER A 19 45.71 18.12 1.47
CA SER A 19 47.15 17.92 1.71
C SER A 19 47.89 19.15 2.28
N MET A 20 47.26 20.31 2.32
CA MET A 20 47.99 21.57 2.54
C MET A 20 47.81 22.28 3.91
N LYS A 21 46.94 21.86 4.84
CA LYS A 21 46.95 22.44 6.22
C LYS A 21 46.22 21.59 7.25
N SER A 22 46.96 21.10 8.24
CA SER A 22 46.52 20.08 9.22
C SER A 22 45.65 20.52 10.39
N SER A 23 45.27 21.76 10.55
CA SER A 23 44.53 22.22 11.75
C SER A 23 42.99 22.34 11.61
N ASN A 24 42.46 22.27 10.40
CA ASN A 24 41.00 22.33 10.15
C ASN A 24 40.41 21.04 9.56
N LEU A 25 41.19 19.97 9.53
CA LEU A 25 40.84 18.72 8.84
C LEU A 25 39.54 18.08 9.39
N LYS A 26 39.31 18.15 10.71
CA LYS A 26 38.10 17.54 11.31
C LYS A 26 36.79 18.22 10.91
N LYS A 27 36.78 19.54 10.70
CA LYS A 27 35.57 20.27 10.29
C LYS A 27 35.19 20.00 8.83
N TYR A 28 36.19 19.88 7.95
CA TYR A 28 35.92 19.58 6.54
C TYR A 28 35.60 18.12 6.27
N LEU A 29 36.18 17.19 7.05
CA LEU A 29 35.81 15.78 6.96
C LEU A 29 34.34 15.53 7.32
N PHE A 30 33.82 16.24 8.34
CA PHE A 30 32.39 16.17 8.70
C PHE A 30 31.49 16.75 7.61
N ALA A 31 31.87 17.83 6.95
CA ALA A 31 31.10 18.43 5.87
C ALA A 31 31.08 17.54 4.61
N VAL A 32 32.19 16.89 4.26
CA VAL A 32 32.27 15.99 3.10
C VAL A 32 31.53 14.67 3.37
N ILE A 33 31.59 14.13 4.59
CA ILE A 33 30.82 12.94 4.96
C ILE A 33 29.32 13.24 4.98
N SER A 34 28.91 14.45 5.40
CA SER A 34 27.50 14.88 5.34
C SER A 34 26.98 15.03 3.91
N LEU A 35 27.80 15.47 2.95
CA LEU A 35 27.39 15.56 1.55
C LEU A 35 27.38 14.18 0.83
N ALA A 36 28.23 13.25 1.25
CA ALA A 36 28.24 11.89 0.70
C ALA A 36 27.11 11.00 1.23
N ALA A 37 26.51 11.38 2.37
CA ALA A 37 25.38 10.69 2.96
C ALA A 37 24.03 11.04 2.27
N PHE A 38 23.98 12.11 1.48
CA PHE A 38 22.86 12.36 0.58
C PHE A 38 23.11 11.58 -0.72
N GLY A 39 22.79 10.29 -0.72
CA GLY A 39 22.55 9.56 -1.97
C GLY A 39 21.56 10.36 -2.84
N PRO A 40 21.50 10.13 -4.14
CA PRO A 40 20.55 10.83 -5.01
C PRO A 40 19.18 10.70 -4.35
N ILE A 41 18.51 11.86 -4.12
CA ILE A 41 17.12 11.87 -3.65
C ILE A 41 16.37 11.10 -4.72
N SER A 42 16.09 9.83 -4.45
CA SER A 42 15.28 9.01 -5.34
C SER A 42 13.92 9.70 -5.44
N ALA A 43 13.48 9.96 -6.66
CA ALA A 43 12.14 10.46 -6.88
C ALA A 43 11.17 9.53 -6.17
N GLN A 44 10.25 10.12 -5.38
CA GLN A 44 9.25 9.30 -4.70
C GLN A 44 8.34 8.68 -5.76
N GLU A 45 8.02 7.43 -5.58
CA GLU A 45 7.24 6.67 -6.55
C GLU A 45 5.85 6.36 -6.00
N ILE A 46 4.90 6.29 -6.92
CA ILE A 46 3.50 5.98 -6.63
C ILE A 46 3.12 4.75 -7.44
N VAL A 47 2.69 3.69 -6.78
CA VAL A 47 2.11 2.54 -7.44
C VAL A 47 0.59 2.66 -7.48
N VAL A 48 0.01 2.36 -8.63
CA VAL A 48 -1.43 2.47 -8.93
C VAL A 48 -1.97 1.13 -9.39
N ALA A 49 -3.13 0.74 -8.86
CA ALA A 49 -3.89 -0.42 -9.31
C ALA A 49 -5.10 0.04 -10.15
N SER A 50 -5.18 -0.47 -11.36
CA SER A 50 -6.27 -0.22 -12.32
C SER A 50 -6.54 -1.47 -13.18
N SER A 51 -6.45 -1.39 -14.49
CA SER A 51 -6.39 -2.55 -15.42
C SER A 51 -5.02 -3.24 -15.43
N ASP A 52 -4.02 -2.56 -14.90
CA ASP A 52 -2.67 -3.06 -14.62
C ASP A 52 -2.17 -2.49 -13.29
N ILE A 53 -0.99 -2.93 -12.86
CA ILE A 53 -0.23 -2.32 -11.76
C ILE A 53 0.85 -1.49 -12.39
N SER A 54 0.81 -0.18 -12.15
CA SER A 54 1.77 0.76 -12.74
C SER A 54 2.45 1.62 -11.69
N ILE A 55 3.74 1.91 -11.88
CA ILE A 55 4.50 2.86 -11.05
C ILE A 55 4.75 4.13 -11.84
N TYR A 56 4.51 5.23 -11.17
CA TYR A 56 4.76 6.58 -11.66
C TYR A 56 5.75 7.29 -10.73
N GLU A 57 6.63 8.09 -11.29
CA GLU A 57 7.45 9.02 -10.51
C GLU A 57 6.57 10.14 -9.93
N GLU A 58 6.89 10.62 -8.73
CA GLU A 58 6.33 11.88 -8.26
C GLU A 58 6.88 13.01 -9.14
N GLY A 59 6.01 13.67 -9.88
CA GLY A 59 6.36 14.87 -10.63
C GLY A 59 6.65 16.07 -9.71
N ASP A 60 7.21 17.13 -10.25
CA ASP A 60 7.44 18.36 -9.50
C ASP A 60 6.10 19.02 -9.04
N GLU A 61 6.17 19.96 -8.10
CA GLU A 61 5.00 20.51 -7.38
C GLU A 61 3.95 21.18 -8.29
N SER A 62 4.32 21.58 -9.49
CA SER A 62 3.47 22.32 -10.43
C SER A 62 2.71 21.42 -11.39
N GLN A 63 3.13 20.17 -11.58
CA GLN A 63 2.57 19.30 -12.62
C GLN A 63 2.57 17.84 -12.21
N ASN A 64 1.38 17.24 -12.16
CA ASN A 64 1.13 15.87 -12.60
C ASN A 64 2.11 14.78 -12.11
N ILE A 65 1.59 13.61 -11.78
CA ILE A 65 2.34 12.36 -11.71
C ILE A 65 3.34 12.32 -12.89
N GLY A 66 4.58 12.01 -12.60
CA GLY A 66 5.63 11.87 -13.61
C GLY A 66 5.35 10.75 -14.61
N ASN A 67 6.36 10.35 -15.33
CA ASN A 67 6.24 9.28 -16.30
C ASN A 67 5.96 7.94 -15.63
N ARG A 68 5.25 7.07 -16.32
CA ARG A 68 5.12 5.67 -15.94
C ARG A 68 6.47 4.98 -16.17
N VAL A 69 7.10 4.56 -15.07
CA VAL A 69 8.44 3.96 -15.10
C VAL A 69 8.44 2.43 -15.02
N TRP A 70 7.32 1.87 -14.57
CA TRP A 70 7.17 0.43 -14.44
C TRP A 70 5.71 0.02 -14.60
N SER A 71 5.49 -1.19 -15.10
CA SER A 71 4.16 -1.81 -15.09
C SER A 71 4.26 -3.33 -15.05
N TRP A 72 3.21 -3.95 -14.51
CA TRP A 72 2.99 -5.39 -14.52
C TRP A 72 1.51 -5.69 -14.76
N SER A 73 1.27 -6.74 -15.51
CA SER A 73 -0.06 -7.33 -15.71
C SER A 73 0.05 -8.85 -15.72
N ALA A 74 -0.92 -9.52 -15.10
CA ALA A 74 -1.02 -10.98 -15.18
C ALA A 74 -1.22 -11.47 -16.62
N ALA A 75 -1.80 -10.63 -17.50
CA ALA A 75 -1.98 -10.95 -18.92
C ALA A 75 -0.64 -11.19 -19.60
N ASP A 76 0.40 -10.45 -19.23
CA ASP A 76 1.74 -10.50 -19.82
C ASP A 76 2.70 -11.42 -19.05
N ASP A 77 2.31 -11.86 -17.84
CA ASP A 77 3.16 -12.69 -16.97
C ASP A 77 3.08 -14.17 -17.38
N ALA A 78 4.18 -14.71 -17.90
CA ALA A 78 4.30 -16.11 -18.29
C ALA A 78 4.26 -17.09 -17.11
N SER A 79 4.46 -16.63 -15.86
CA SER A 79 4.36 -17.49 -14.67
C SER A 79 2.93 -17.84 -14.28
N ILE A 80 1.95 -17.10 -14.85
CA ILE A 80 0.53 -17.33 -14.63
C ILE A 80 -0.04 -18.02 -15.88
N PRO A 81 -0.46 -19.30 -15.79
CA PRO A 81 -1.03 -20.01 -16.94
C PRO A 81 -2.27 -19.31 -17.49
N SER A 82 -2.47 -19.34 -18.80
CA SER A 82 -3.50 -18.57 -19.51
C SER A 82 -4.91 -18.76 -18.96
N ARG A 83 -5.25 -19.98 -18.53
CA ARG A 83 -6.55 -20.31 -17.92
C ARG A 83 -6.88 -19.54 -16.63
N PHE A 84 -5.86 -19.05 -15.93
CA PHE A 84 -6.02 -18.29 -14.67
C PHE A 84 -5.98 -16.77 -14.87
N LYS A 85 -5.54 -16.29 -16.03
CA LYS A 85 -5.43 -14.85 -16.32
C LYS A 85 -6.78 -14.14 -16.29
N VAL A 86 -7.86 -14.85 -16.52
CA VAL A 86 -9.24 -14.34 -16.43
C VAL A 86 -9.59 -13.81 -15.03
N HIS A 87 -8.91 -14.27 -14.00
CA HIS A 87 -9.09 -13.82 -12.62
C HIS A 87 -8.30 -12.56 -12.25
N PHE A 88 -7.64 -11.90 -13.21
CA PHE A 88 -6.78 -10.73 -13.01
C PHE A 88 -7.14 -9.58 -13.96
N LYS A 89 -8.42 -9.35 -14.23
CA LYS A 89 -8.86 -8.30 -15.15
C LYS A 89 -8.88 -6.91 -14.51
N THR A 90 -9.26 -6.84 -13.23
CA THR A 90 -9.49 -5.58 -12.52
C THR A 90 -8.76 -5.61 -11.18
N TYR A 91 -7.64 -4.94 -11.09
CA TYR A 91 -6.88 -4.88 -9.84
C TYR A 91 -7.54 -3.95 -8.84
N CYS A 92 -7.89 -4.47 -7.68
CA CYS A 92 -8.59 -3.76 -6.61
C CYS A 92 -7.68 -3.39 -5.44
N GLU A 93 -6.49 -3.99 -5.33
CA GLU A 93 -5.50 -3.66 -4.31
C GLU A 93 -4.08 -3.83 -4.82
N VAL A 94 -3.21 -2.92 -4.37
CA VAL A 94 -1.76 -3.04 -4.47
C VAL A 94 -1.11 -2.51 -3.20
N LYS A 95 -0.22 -3.30 -2.58
CA LYS A 95 0.56 -2.88 -1.40
C LYS A 95 2.04 -3.13 -1.63
N PRO A 96 2.88 -2.08 -1.61
CA PRO A 96 4.32 -2.26 -1.59
C PRO A 96 4.74 -2.97 -0.30
N VAL A 97 5.64 -3.94 -0.41
CA VAL A 97 6.27 -4.64 0.70
C VAL A 97 7.77 -4.80 0.44
N ALA A 98 8.53 -5.18 1.46
CA ALA A 98 9.98 -5.34 1.37
C ALA A 98 10.70 -4.08 0.81
N GLY A 99 10.28 -2.89 1.25
CA GLY A 99 10.86 -1.63 0.75
C GLY A 99 10.58 -1.39 -0.73
N GLY A 100 9.39 -1.75 -1.22
CA GLY A 100 8.99 -1.58 -2.61
C GLY A 100 9.63 -2.57 -3.59
N LYS A 101 10.33 -3.60 -3.11
CA LYS A 101 10.88 -4.67 -3.96
C LYS A 101 9.84 -5.68 -4.41
N GLU A 102 8.76 -5.81 -3.66
CA GLU A 102 7.63 -6.68 -3.97
C GLU A 102 6.32 -5.92 -3.85
N PHE A 103 5.31 -6.37 -4.58
CA PHE A 103 3.93 -5.88 -4.49
C PHE A 103 2.98 -7.02 -4.17
N LEU A 104 2.16 -6.81 -3.14
CA LEU A 104 0.97 -7.64 -2.93
C LEU A 104 -0.13 -7.10 -3.84
N VAL A 105 -0.75 -7.96 -4.59
CA VAL A 105 -1.78 -7.60 -5.59
C VAL A 105 -3.02 -8.45 -5.40
N ALA A 106 -4.20 -7.83 -5.42
CA ALA A 106 -5.47 -8.52 -5.51
C ALA A 106 -6.32 -7.97 -6.65
N ALA A 107 -7.08 -8.84 -7.29
CA ALA A 107 -8.00 -8.52 -8.37
C ALA A 107 -9.44 -8.91 -8.01
N SER A 108 -10.40 -8.13 -8.46
CA SER A 108 -11.82 -8.32 -8.13
C SER A 108 -12.38 -9.67 -8.59
N GLU A 109 -11.76 -10.29 -9.59
CA GLU A 109 -12.18 -11.60 -10.10
C GLU A 109 -11.56 -12.78 -9.32
N GLY A 110 -10.99 -12.52 -8.14
CA GLY A 110 -10.49 -13.54 -7.23
C GLY A 110 -9.01 -13.87 -7.38
N GLY A 111 -8.29 -13.25 -8.31
CA GLY A 111 -6.85 -13.43 -8.46
C GLY A 111 -6.05 -12.66 -7.41
N TRP A 112 -4.96 -13.25 -6.93
CA TRP A 112 -4.00 -12.57 -6.08
C TRP A 112 -2.56 -12.96 -6.46
N ALA A 113 -1.60 -12.06 -6.22
CA ALA A 113 -0.19 -12.30 -6.50
C ALA A 113 0.75 -11.57 -5.54
N ILE A 114 1.95 -12.13 -5.39
CA ILE A 114 3.13 -11.43 -4.87
C ILE A 114 4.07 -11.23 -6.04
N VAL A 115 4.22 -10.00 -6.48
CA VAL A 115 4.96 -9.64 -7.69
C VAL A 115 6.34 -9.13 -7.32
N ASP A 116 7.37 -9.75 -7.88
CA ASP A 116 8.76 -9.28 -7.82
C ASP A 116 8.90 -8.09 -8.79
N ARG A 117 9.28 -6.94 -8.25
CA ARG A 117 9.38 -5.70 -9.03
C ARG A 117 10.47 -5.76 -10.08
N GLU A 118 11.66 -6.26 -9.73
CA GLU A 118 12.81 -6.30 -10.63
C GLU A 118 12.56 -7.25 -11.80
N LYS A 119 12.05 -8.45 -11.48
CA LYS A 119 11.77 -9.48 -12.49
C LYS A 119 10.48 -9.24 -13.27
N LYS A 120 9.63 -8.31 -12.84
CA LYS A 120 8.27 -8.09 -13.39
C LYS A 120 7.46 -9.37 -13.48
N LYS A 121 7.50 -10.18 -12.42
CA LYS A 121 6.98 -11.54 -12.42
C LYS A 121 6.32 -11.88 -11.09
N ALA A 122 5.19 -12.59 -11.12
CA ALA A 122 4.59 -13.13 -9.93
C ALA A 122 5.46 -14.25 -9.33
N ARG A 123 6.00 -14.01 -8.14
CA ARG A 123 6.75 -15.00 -7.36
C ARG A 123 5.83 -16.06 -6.77
N LYS A 124 4.67 -15.63 -6.34
CA LYS A 124 3.54 -16.45 -5.85
C LYS A 124 2.25 -15.86 -6.41
N TRP A 125 1.31 -16.71 -6.72
CA TRP A 125 -0.01 -16.30 -7.15
C TRP A 125 -1.03 -17.40 -6.86
N GLY A 126 -2.31 -17.07 -6.85
CA GLY A 126 -3.40 -18.00 -6.70
C GLY A 126 -4.74 -17.37 -7.06
N VAL A 127 -5.78 -18.18 -6.93
CA VAL A 127 -7.16 -17.77 -7.19
C VAL A 127 -8.04 -18.25 -6.05
N CYS A 128 -8.82 -17.33 -5.48
CA CYS A 128 -9.81 -17.67 -4.46
C CYS A 128 -11.17 -18.06 -5.07
N GLY A 129 -11.40 -17.77 -6.35
CA GLY A 129 -12.67 -17.98 -7.01
C GLY A 129 -13.80 -17.05 -6.55
N GLU A 130 -13.47 -15.95 -5.87
CA GLU A 130 -14.37 -15.01 -5.19
C GLU A 130 -13.94 -13.57 -5.46
N GLU A 131 -14.85 -12.64 -5.22
CA GLU A 131 -14.54 -11.22 -5.35
C GLU A 131 -13.58 -10.79 -4.23
N LEU A 132 -12.38 -10.30 -4.59
CA LEU A 132 -11.40 -9.81 -3.62
C LEU A 132 -11.45 -8.28 -3.50
N PHE A 133 -11.06 -7.77 -2.32
CA PHE A 133 -11.00 -6.33 -2.03
C PHE A 133 -9.64 -5.87 -1.49
N SER A 134 -8.93 -6.72 -0.72
CA SER A 134 -7.62 -6.39 -0.16
C SER A 134 -6.77 -7.64 0.06
N ILE A 135 -5.47 -7.43 0.18
CA ILE A 135 -4.47 -8.44 0.51
C ILE A 135 -3.49 -7.88 1.54
N GLU A 136 -3.04 -8.73 2.46
CA GLU A 136 -2.04 -8.38 3.47
C GLU A 136 -1.08 -9.53 3.71
N LYS A 137 0.20 -9.23 3.89
CA LYS A 137 1.23 -10.23 4.21
C LYS A 137 1.32 -10.39 5.73
N ILE A 138 1.06 -11.61 6.23
CA ILE A 138 1.21 -11.94 7.65
C ILE A 138 2.64 -12.44 7.93
N SER A 139 3.16 -13.26 7.02
CA SER A 139 4.55 -13.77 7.07
C SER A 139 5.02 -14.12 5.67
N ASP A 140 6.24 -14.66 5.55
CA ASP A 140 6.76 -15.12 4.25
C ASP A 140 5.97 -16.28 3.65
N ASP A 141 5.26 -17.01 4.49
CA ASP A 141 4.48 -18.19 4.11
C ASP A 141 2.95 -17.97 4.15
N VAL A 142 2.47 -16.80 4.61
CA VAL A 142 1.04 -16.59 4.84
C VAL A 142 0.59 -15.21 4.36
N VAL A 143 -0.49 -15.19 3.59
CA VAL A 143 -1.22 -13.97 3.27
C VAL A 143 -2.67 -14.04 3.73
N ALA A 144 -3.24 -12.90 4.08
CA ALA A 144 -4.66 -12.72 4.30
C ALA A 144 -5.28 -11.97 3.13
N LEU A 145 -6.49 -12.35 2.75
CA LEU A 145 -7.28 -11.70 1.72
C LEU A 145 -8.65 -11.33 2.29
N THR A 146 -9.20 -10.20 1.88
CA THR A 146 -10.63 -9.94 2.08
C THR A 146 -11.37 -10.14 0.78
N GLY A 147 -12.59 -10.66 0.88
CA GLY A 147 -13.41 -10.87 -0.30
C GLY A 147 -14.85 -11.11 0.06
N ARG A 148 -15.66 -11.37 -0.97
CA ARG A 148 -17.06 -11.76 -0.84
C ARG A 148 -17.29 -13.10 -1.52
N ASP A 149 -17.96 -13.99 -0.81
CA ASP A 149 -18.42 -15.24 -1.35
C ASP A 149 -19.63 -15.00 -2.27
N HIS A 150 -19.51 -15.37 -3.54
CA HIS A 150 -20.59 -15.21 -4.51
C HIS A 150 -21.86 -16.01 -4.20
N LYS A 151 -21.73 -17.15 -3.49
CA LYS A 151 -22.87 -18.02 -3.17
C LYS A 151 -23.66 -17.54 -1.97
N SER A 152 -22.96 -17.17 -0.90
CA SER A 152 -23.60 -16.73 0.36
C SER A 152 -23.71 -15.21 0.47
N HIS A 153 -23.12 -14.46 -0.46
CA HIS A 153 -22.96 -13.01 -0.39
C HIS A 153 -22.30 -12.49 0.91
N SER A 154 -21.75 -13.39 1.70
CA SER A 154 -21.06 -13.06 2.95
C SER A 154 -19.67 -12.52 2.68
N GLY A 155 -19.27 -11.49 3.41
CA GLY A 155 -17.90 -11.05 3.46
C GLY A 155 -17.02 -12.05 4.20
N CYS A 156 -15.80 -12.23 3.76
CA CYS A 156 -14.85 -13.18 4.34
C CYS A 156 -13.44 -12.63 4.40
N VAL A 157 -12.70 -13.08 5.41
CA VAL A 157 -11.23 -13.05 5.44
C VAL A 157 -10.74 -14.46 5.15
N TYR A 158 -9.91 -14.59 4.12
CA TYR A 158 -9.25 -15.84 3.74
C TYR A 158 -7.82 -15.81 4.21
N ILE A 159 -7.35 -16.91 4.78
CA ILE A 159 -5.94 -17.14 5.08
C ILE A 159 -5.41 -18.15 4.07
N VAL A 160 -4.32 -17.80 3.39
CA VAL A 160 -3.69 -18.64 2.37
C VAL A 160 -2.30 -19.02 2.84
N ASP A 161 -2.03 -20.33 2.91
CA ASP A 161 -0.69 -20.86 3.10
C ASP A 161 0.04 -20.86 1.74
N LEU A 162 1.13 -20.10 1.65
CA LEU A 162 1.92 -19.99 0.41
C LEU A 162 2.76 -21.23 0.12
N LYS A 163 2.85 -22.18 1.06
CA LYS A 163 3.48 -23.49 0.86
C LYS A 163 2.53 -24.45 0.18
N ASP A 164 1.25 -24.43 0.57
CA ASP A 164 0.19 -25.22 -0.07
C ASP A 164 -0.86 -24.29 -0.68
N ARG A 165 -0.67 -23.91 -1.93
CA ARG A 165 -1.53 -22.98 -2.67
C ARG A 165 -2.83 -23.59 -3.16
N SER A 166 -3.02 -24.89 -2.97
CA SER A 166 -4.19 -25.60 -3.52
C SER A 166 -5.48 -25.35 -2.73
N LYS A 167 -5.38 -24.82 -1.52
CA LYS A 167 -6.53 -24.61 -0.62
C LYS A 167 -6.38 -23.31 0.17
N HIS A 168 -7.53 -22.67 0.45
CA HIS A 168 -7.57 -21.68 1.54
C HIS A 168 -7.32 -22.42 2.85
N ALA A 169 -6.30 -22.01 3.58
CA ALA A 169 -6.00 -22.60 4.88
C ALA A 169 -7.01 -22.19 5.97
N GLY A 170 -7.79 -21.14 5.74
CA GLY A 170 -8.86 -20.70 6.63
C GLY A 170 -9.81 -19.71 5.96
N ARG A 171 -11.09 -19.74 6.37
CA ARG A 171 -12.14 -18.80 5.96
C ARG A 171 -12.92 -18.33 7.18
N PHE A 172 -12.98 -17.01 7.37
CA PHE A 172 -13.59 -16.37 8.52
C PHE A 172 -14.62 -15.33 8.05
N VAL A 173 -15.85 -15.44 8.54
CA VAL A 173 -16.96 -14.57 8.11
C VAL A 173 -16.87 -13.21 8.79
N PHE A 174 -17.02 -12.13 8.00
CA PHE A 174 -17.08 -10.74 8.41
C PHE A 174 -18.19 -10.00 7.67
N ASP A 175 -18.61 -8.83 8.16
CA ASP A 175 -19.59 -8.01 7.46
C ASP A 175 -18.89 -7.09 6.44
N LYS A 176 -18.81 -7.54 5.18
CA LYS A 176 -18.21 -6.79 4.06
C LYS A 176 -16.81 -6.25 4.37
N PRO A 177 -15.81 -7.11 4.64
CA PRO A 177 -14.46 -6.68 4.98
C PRO A 177 -13.76 -6.15 3.73
N HIS A 178 -13.16 -4.97 3.82
CA HIS A 178 -12.46 -4.33 2.71
C HIS A 178 -10.99 -4.01 3.01
N GLY A 179 -10.65 -3.58 4.23
CA GLY A 179 -9.30 -3.17 4.60
C GLY A 179 -8.61 -4.18 5.50
N LEU A 180 -7.33 -4.42 5.26
CA LEU A 180 -6.46 -5.27 6.09
C LEU A 180 -5.19 -4.53 6.50
N TYR A 181 -4.76 -4.74 7.74
CA TYR A 181 -3.46 -4.34 8.24
C TYR A 181 -2.91 -5.36 9.23
N TRP A 182 -1.67 -5.82 9.04
CA TRP A 182 -0.98 -6.72 9.95
C TRP A 182 -0.12 -5.94 10.95
N GLU A 183 -0.41 -6.10 12.24
CA GLU A 183 0.39 -5.57 13.34
C GLU A 183 1.33 -6.67 13.86
N GLU A 184 2.52 -6.78 13.25
CA GLU A 184 3.47 -7.87 13.48
C GLU A 184 3.85 -8.04 14.95
N GLY A 185 4.19 -6.95 15.66
CA GLY A 185 4.64 -6.99 17.06
C GLY A 185 3.61 -7.54 18.06
N LYS A 186 2.34 -7.65 17.67
CA LYS A 186 1.25 -8.19 18.50
C LYS A 186 0.58 -9.41 17.93
N SER A 187 0.96 -9.85 16.74
CA SER A 187 0.29 -10.93 15.99
C SER A 187 -1.21 -10.66 15.79
N PHE A 188 -1.55 -9.40 15.48
CA PHE A 188 -2.91 -8.98 15.22
C PHE A 188 -3.13 -8.66 13.75
N LEU A 189 -4.17 -9.26 13.18
CA LEU A 189 -4.73 -8.84 11.90
C LEU A 189 -5.91 -7.90 12.16
N TRP A 190 -5.76 -6.65 11.76
CA TRP A 190 -6.83 -5.66 11.79
C TRP A 190 -7.64 -5.75 10.51
N VAL A 191 -8.95 -5.85 10.68
CA VAL A 191 -9.93 -5.97 9.60
C VAL A 191 -10.88 -4.78 9.69
N LEU A 192 -10.93 -3.97 8.65
CA LEU A 192 -11.93 -2.92 8.51
C LEU A 192 -13.10 -3.45 7.71
N ASP A 193 -14.28 -3.50 8.33
CA ASP A 193 -15.52 -3.96 7.71
C ASP A 193 -16.59 -2.85 7.64
N ALA A 194 -17.83 -3.20 7.30
CA ALA A 194 -18.91 -2.22 7.12
C ALA A 194 -19.27 -1.47 8.41
N GLY A 195 -19.09 -2.06 9.59
CA GLY A 195 -19.55 -1.53 10.86
C GLY A 195 -18.47 -1.34 11.91
N ALA A 196 -17.26 -1.90 11.70
CA ALA A 196 -16.24 -1.93 12.72
C ALA A 196 -14.80 -2.01 12.19
N LEU A 197 -13.88 -1.63 13.05
CA LEU A 197 -12.48 -2.03 12.99
C LEU A 197 -12.27 -3.17 13.98
N THR A 198 -12.00 -4.36 13.46
CA THR A 198 -11.86 -5.58 14.28
C THR A 198 -10.41 -6.02 14.36
N GLY A 199 -9.83 -6.07 15.56
CA GLY A 199 -8.51 -6.66 15.82
C GLY A 199 -8.66 -8.16 16.12
N CYS A 200 -8.04 -8.98 15.28
CA CYS A 200 -8.09 -10.43 15.39
C CYS A 200 -6.73 -10.99 15.76
N LYS A 201 -6.67 -11.78 16.82
CA LYS A 201 -5.47 -12.55 17.16
C LYS A 201 -5.32 -13.70 16.18
N PHE A 202 -4.21 -13.67 15.44
CA PHE A 202 -3.85 -14.71 14.49
C PHE A 202 -2.95 -15.75 15.16
N SER A 203 -3.17 -17.03 14.88
CA SER A 203 -2.26 -18.09 15.28
C SER A 203 -2.31 -19.26 14.29
N ARG A 204 -1.22 -20.05 14.28
CA ARG A 204 -1.11 -21.30 13.55
C ARG A 204 -0.84 -22.40 14.57
N ALA A 205 -1.66 -23.44 14.58
CA ALA A 205 -1.47 -24.62 15.41
C ALA A 205 -0.36 -25.53 14.84
N SER A 206 0.12 -26.47 15.64
CA SER A 206 1.17 -27.42 15.23
C SER A 206 0.77 -28.34 14.08
N ASP A 207 -0.53 -28.59 13.93
CA ASP A 207 -1.10 -29.35 12.80
C ASP A 207 -1.25 -28.54 11.50
N GLY A 208 -0.87 -27.26 11.54
CA GLY A 208 -0.96 -26.34 10.41
C GLY A 208 -2.28 -25.59 10.33
N THR A 209 -3.25 -25.86 11.18
CA THR A 209 -4.54 -25.16 11.22
C THR A 209 -4.38 -23.70 11.62
N PHE A 210 -5.01 -22.80 10.89
CA PHE A 210 -5.02 -21.37 11.20
C PHE A 210 -6.25 -21.00 12.02
N SER A 211 -6.06 -20.08 12.96
CA SER A 211 -7.16 -19.44 13.68
C SER A 211 -7.07 -17.93 13.62
N LEU A 212 -8.24 -17.30 13.58
CA LEU A 212 -8.42 -15.86 13.57
C LEU A 212 -9.50 -15.49 14.58
N ASN A 213 -9.07 -15.19 15.81
CA ASN A 213 -9.97 -14.95 16.93
C ASN A 213 -10.20 -13.46 17.13
N ARG A 214 -11.46 -12.99 17.03
CA ARG A 214 -11.83 -11.60 17.28
C ARG A 214 -11.54 -11.27 18.74
N ALA A 215 -10.58 -10.39 18.98
CA ALA A 215 -10.16 -10.00 20.32
C ALA A 215 -10.57 -8.56 20.66
N LYS A 216 -10.76 -7.72 19.66
CA LYS A 216 -11.14 -6.31 19.79
C LYS A 216 -12.17 -5.99 18.71
N ILE A 217 -13.24 -5.32 19.07
CA ILE A 217 -14.24 -4.81 18.12
C ILE A 217 -14.47 -3.34 18.46
N ILE A 218 -14.15 -2.45 17.53
CA ILE A 218 -14.30 -1.01 17.69
C ILE A 218 -15.29 -0.52 16.65
N SER A 219 -16.48 -0.13 17.10
CA SER A 219 -17.53 0.39 16.23
C SER A 219 -17.07 1.64 15.49
N LEU A 220 -17.48 1.78 14.24
CA LEU A 220 -17.34 3.02 13.50
C LEU A 220 -18.29 4.07 14.12
N VAL A 221 -17.78 5.30 14.30
CA VAL A 221 -18.46 6.34 15.08
C VAL A 221 -19.75 6.83 14.40
N ASP A 222 -19.83 6.75 13.08
CA ASP A 222 -20.99 7.15 12.31
C ASP A 222 -21.43 6.02 11.40
N ARG A 223 -22.54 5.37 11.74
CA ARG A 223 -23.16 4.33 10.90
C ARG A 223 -23.57 4.84 9.51
N ASP A 224 -23.86 6.14 9.39
CA ASP A 224 -24.26 6.77 8.13
C ASP A 224 -23.10 6.99 7.16
N THR A 225 -21.84 6.97 7.64
CA THR A 225 -20.66 7.05 6.76
C THR A 225 -20.24 5.69 6.19
N GLY A 226 -20.96 4.65 6.53
CA GLY A 226 -20.84 3.21 6.28
C GLY A 226 -20.01 2.74 5.11
N LEU A 227 -19.29 1.72 5.19
CA LEU A 227 -18.33 0.95 4.42
C LEU A 227 -16.91 1.48 4.55
N GLY A 228 -16.14 0.80 5.40
CA GLY A 228 -14.68 0.89 5.37
C GLY A 228 -14.16 0.41 4.03
N CYS A 229 -13.31 1.21 3.38
CA CYS A 229 -12.81 0.91 2.05
C CYS A 229 -11.33 0.50 2.06
N ASP A 230 -10.54 1.10 2.96
CA ASP A 230 -9.08 0.91 2.98
C ASP A 230 -8.52 1.12 4.39
N LEU A 231 -7.47 0.39 4.72
CA LEU A 231 -6.81 0.46 6.02
C LEU A 231 -5.29 0.48 5.84
N ARG A 232 -4.63 1.54 6.33
CA ARG A 232 -3.19 1.73 6.16
C ARG A 232 -2.53 2.27 7.42
N PRO A 233 -1.26 1.89 7.70
CA PRO A 233 -0.48 2.57 8.71
C PRO A 233 -0.19 4.00 8.26
N LEU A 234 -0.11 4.93 9.21
CA LEU A 234 0.32 6.30 8.97
C LEU A 234 1.83 6.38 9.23
N PRO A 235 2.69 6.47 8.19
CA PRO A 235 4.14 6.31 8.33
C PRO A 235 4.80 7.30 9.29
N LYS A 236 4.31 8.54 9.33
CA LYS A 236 4.81 9.59 10.24
C LYS A 236 4.70 9.20 11.72
N TYR A 237 3.77 8.30 12.05
CA TYR A 237 3.51 7.82 13.40
C TYR A 237 3.81 6.32 13.46
N THR A 238 5.07 5.95 13.24
CA THR A 238 5.59 4.58 13.08
C THR A 238 5.16 3.57 14.15
N ASN A 239 4.43 3.99 15.16
CA ASN A 239 4.02 3.17 16.30
C ASN A 239 2.52 3.22 16.58
N GLY A 240 1.68 3.11 15.58
CA GLY A 240 0.35 2.69 15.87
C GLY A 240 -0.77 3.68 15.59
N VAL A 241 -0.69 4.45 14.52
CA VAL A 241 -1.86 5.15 13.98
C VAL A 241 -2.20 4.55 12.63
N LEU A 242 -3.45 4.12 12.48
CA LEU A 242 -4.01 3.67 11.21
C LEU A 242 -4.84 4.77 10.58
N THR A 243 -4.79 4.86 9.26
CA THR A 243 -5.78 5.58 8.46
C THR A 243 -6.84 4.59 7.98
N ALA A 244 -8.09 4.92 8.19
CA ALA A 244 -9.22 4.18 7.66
C ALA A 244 -10.00 5.05 6.68
N SER A 245 -10.00 4.67 5.42
CA SER A 245 -10.83 5.30 4.40
C SER A 245 -12.25 4.77 4.49
N MET A 246 -13.21 5.67 4.57
CA MET A 246 -14.64 5.35 4.66
C MET A 246 -15.40 6.16 3.62
N LYS A 247 -16.65 5.78 3.35
CA LYS A 247 -17.48 6.45 2.35
C LYS A 247 -17.57 7.96 2.54
N GLY A 248 -17.58 8.47 3.76
CA GLY A 248 -17.74 9.91 4.05
C GLY A 248 -16.50 10.61 4.60
N ALA A 249 -15.41 9.89 4.91
CA ALA A 249 -14.23 10.50 5.52
C ALA A 249 -13.01 9.56 5.56
N VAL A 250 -11.82 10.14 5.74
CA VAL A 250 -10.66 9.39 6.22
C VAL A 250 -10.48 9.66 7.70
N ARG A 251 -10.47 8.62 8.52
CA ARG A 251 -10.32 8.69 9.97
C ARG A 251 -8.99 8.11 10.43
N LEU A 252 -8.51 8.60 11.56
CA LEU A 252 -7.32 8.09 12.23
C LEU A 252 -7.71 7.26 13.45
N PHE A 253 -7.08 6.10 13.57
CA PHE A 253 -7.25 5.21 14.72
C PHE A 253 -5.92 5.02 15.45
N ASP A 254 -5.89 5.32 16.75
CA ASP A 254 -4.72 5.12 17.60
C ASP A 254 -4.70 3.70 18.18
N LEU A 255 -3.80 2.86 17.69
CA LEU A 255 -3.64 1.45 18.09
C LEU A 255 -3.15 1.29 19.55
N LYS A 256 -2.47 2.30 20.11
CA LYS A 256 -2.01 2.24 21.51
C LYS A 256 -3.14 2.55 22.47
N LYS A 257 -3.90 3.57 22.15
CA LYS A 257 -5.00 4.06 22.99
C LYS A 257 -6.34 3.40 22.68
N MET A 258 -6.40 2.67 21.57
CA MET A 258 -7.59 1.91 21.14
C MET A 258 -8.83 2.78 20.96
N TYR A 259 -8.67 3.95 20.32
CA TYR A 259 -9.79 4.84 19.99
C TYR A 259 -9.62 5.56 18.66
N TRP A 260 -10.74 5.99 18.09
CA TRP A 260 -10.76 6.89 16.95
C TRP A 260 -10.31 8.29 17.38
N CYS A 261 -9.32 8.83 16.71
CA CYS A 261 -8.87 10.19 16.99
C CYS A 261 -10.02 11.19 16.73
N LYS A 262 -10.08 12.25 17.54
CA LYS A 262 -11.19 13.24 17.49
C LYS A 262 -11.29 13.92 16.13
N ASN A 263 -12.45 14.48 15.82
CA ASN A 263 -12.85 15.07 14.55
C ASN A 263 -11.90 16.11 13.93
N SER A 264 -11.03 16.73 14.72
CA SER A 264 -9.98 17.65 14.21
C SER A 264 -8.97 16.98 13.25
N THR A 265 -8.91 15.64 13.27
CA THR A 265 -8.02 14.84 12.40
C THR A 265 -8.78 14.15 11.26
N THR A 266 -10.10 14.26 11.25
CA THR A 266 -10.91 13.74 10.17
C THR A 266 -10.69 14.55 8.90
N ILE A 267 -10.39 13.88 7.81
CA ILE A 267 -10.33 14.50 6.49
C ILE A 267 -11.72 14.36 5.88
N PRO A 268 -12.51 15.44 5.81
CA PRO A 268 -13.87 15.41 5.27
C PRO A 268 -13.77 15.30 3.74
N VAL A 269 -13.72 14.09 3.23
CA VAL A 269 -13.71 13.81 1.81
C VAL A 269 -14.69 12.68 1.54
N ASP A 270 -15.70 12.96 0.76
CA ASP A 270 -16.68 11.97 0.36
C ASP A 270 -16.12 10.96 -0.62
N HIS A 271 -16.57 9.73 -0.50
CA HIS A 271 -16.31 8.64 -1.46
C HIS A 271 -14.83 8.27 -1.61
N VAL A 272 -14.04 8.28 -0.52
CA VAL A 272 -12.63 7.87 -0.58
C VAL A 272 -12.52 6.35 -0.63
N ASN A 273 -12.02 5.85 -1.74
CA ASN A 273 -11.71 4.43 -1.94
C ASN A 273 -10.34 4.05 -1.38
N SER A 274 -9.36 4.93 -1.54
CA SER A 274 -7.99 4.70 -1.14
C SER A 274 -7.37 5.98 -0.60
N TYR A 275 -6.62 5.87 0.48
CA TYR A 275 -5.85 6.96 1.06
C TYR A 275 -4.49 6.43 1.51
N ASP A 276 -3.43 7.11 1.12
CA ASP A 276 -2.08 6.79 1.58
C ASP A 276 -1.25 8.05 1.80
N THR A 277 -0.30 7.96 2.74
CA THR A 277 0.61 9.06 3.07
C THR A 277 2.05 8.58 3.09
N ASN A 278 2.98 9.45 2.71
CA ASN A 278 4.39 9.21 2.90
C ASN A 278 4.90 9.76 4.24
N VAL A 279 6.18 9.55 4.52
CA VAL A 279 6.87 10.01 5.74
C VAL A 279 6.88 11.54 5.88
N ASP A 280 6.83 12.28 4.78
CA ASP A 280 6.78 13.74 4.76
C ASP A 280 5.38 14.30 5.01
N GLY A 281 4.37 13.43 5.13
CA GLY A 281 2.97 13.80 5.31
C GLY A 281 2.27 14.25 4.03
N LYS A 282 2.86 13.98 2.85
CA LYS A 282 2.15 14.12 1.58
C LYS A 282 1.16 12.98 1.46
N ALA A 283 -0.08 13.27 1.12
CA ALA A 283 -1.15 12.30 1.01
C ALA A 283 -1.71 12.23 -0.40
N PHE A 284 -2.10 11.01 -0.80
CA PHE A 284 -2.93 10.79 -1.97
C PHE A 284 -4.23 10.13 -1.57
N PHE A 285 -5.23 10.34 -2.39
CA PHE A 285 -6.45 9.57 -2.31
C PHE A 285 -7.08 9.38 -3.69
N VAL A 286 -7.82 8.29 -3.79
CA VAL A 286 -8.65 7.95 -4.93
C VAL A 286 -10.09 8.00 -4.49
N ARG A 287 -10.94 8.71 -5.20
CA ARG A 287 -12.38 8.68 -4.96
C ARG A 287 -13.06 7.62 -5.80
N PHE A 288 -14.16 7.10 -5.30
CA PHE A 288 -15.09 6.41 -6.17
C PHE A 288 -15.75 7.41 -7.11
N SER A 289 -15.87 7.05 -8.38
CA SER A 289 -16.87 7.68 -9.24
C SER A 289 -18.27 7.29 -8.78
N LYS A 290 -19.29 8.08 -9.14
CA LYS A 290 -20.69 7.74 -8.81
C LYS A 290 -21.08 6.34 -9.30
N ASP A 291 -20.43 5.84 -10.33
CA ASP A 291 -20.69 4.56 -10.98
C ASP A 291 -19.83 3.41 -10.44
N SER A 292 -19.14 3.58 -9.31
CA SER A 292 -18.33 2.57 -8.58
C SER A 292 -17.17 1.90 -9.34
N SER A 293 -16.89 2.32 -10.56
CA SER A 293 -15.88 1.65 -11.42
C SER A 293 -14.42 2.04 -11.15
N GLY A 294 -14.18 2.98 -10.25
CA GLY A 294 -12.87 3.59 -10.00
C GLY A 294 -12.84 5.05 -10.47
N SER A 295 -11.77 5.75 -10.21
CA SER A 295 -11.55 7.14 -10.63
C SER A 295 -10.46 7.21 -11.68
N ASP A 296 -10.58 8.08 -12.64
CA ASP A 296 -9.46 8.46 -13.51
C ASP A 296 -8.61 9.60 -12.91
N VAL A 297 -8.95 10.04 -11.68
CA VAL A 297 -8.27 11.13 -10.97
C VAL A 297 -7.63 10.61 -9.69
N LEU A 298 -6.34 10.89 -9.54
CA LEU A 298 -5.62 10.82 -8.30
C LEU A 298 -5.56 12.23 -7.70
N GLU A 299 -5.97 12.38 -6.44
CA GLU A 299 -5.94 13.64 -5.74
C GLU A 299 -4.80 13.68 -4.72
N LYS A 300 -4.10 14.81 -4.62
CA LYS A 300 -2.98 15.04 -3.69
C LYS A 300 -3.37 16.07 -2.64
N ARG A 301 -2.89 15.86 -1.41
CA ARG A 301 -2.97 16.83 -0.33
C ARG A 301 -1.63 16.93 0.38
N GLN A 302 -1.16 18.13 0.58
CA GLN A 302 -0.12 18.41 1.56
C GLN A 302 -0.80 18.74 2.89
N TRP A 303 -0.28 18.21 3.99
CA TRP A 303 -0.85 18.45 5.33
C TRP A 303 -1.01 19.95 5.60
N GLY A 304 -2.21 20.37 6.02
CA GLY A 304 -2.54 21.80 6.27
C GLY A 304 -2.96 22.61 5.04
N ARG A 305 -2.91 22.08 3.82
CA ARG A 305 -3.33 22.77 2.59
C ARG A 305 -4.64 22.21 2.02
N ARG A 306 -5.27 22.95 1.10
CA ARG A 306 -6.47 22.51 0.37
C ARG A 306 -6.13 21.31 -0.53
N PHE A 307 -7.13 20.51 -0.85
CA PHE A 307 -7.03 19.45 -1.84
C PHE A 307 -6.76 20.05 -3.22
N ILE A 308 -5.84 19.46 -3.93
CA ILE A 308 -5.51 19.82 -5.31
C ILE A 308 -5.72 18.57 -6.16
N PRO A 309 -6.55 18.63 -7.22
CA PRO A 309 -6.56 17.56 -8.21
C PRO A 309 -5.13 17.37 -8.72
N PHE A 310 -4.60 16.16 -8.58
CA PHE A 310 -3.20 15.94 -8.87
C PHE A 310 -2.98 15.48 -10.30
N LYS A 311 -3.74 14.51 -10.78
CA LYS A 311 -3.73 14.09 -12.18
C LYS A 311 -4.89 13.22 -12.56
N LYS A 312 -5.29 13.39 -13.80
CA LYS A 312 -6.12 12.47 -14.55
C LYS A 312 -5.24 11.51 -15.33
N ILE A 313 -5.28 10.21 -14.98
CA ILE A 313 -4.67 9.15 -15.79
C ILE A 313 -5.72 8.73 -16.80
N LYS A 314 -5.66 9.33 -18.00
CA LYS A 314 -6.66 9.15 -19.05
C LYS A 314 -6.87 7.66 -19.38
N GLY A 315 -8.09 7.20 -19.28
CA GLY A 315 -8.48 5.82 -19.57
C GLY A 315 -8.23 4.80 -18.44
N ALA A 316 -7.71 5.24 -17.27
CA ALA A 316 -7.53 4.35 -16.12
C ALA A 316 -8.72 4.44 -15.17
N ALA A 317 -9.25 3.30 -14.74
CA ALA A 317 -10.16 3.20 -13.61
C ALA A 317 -9.32 2.89 -12.35
N ILE A 318 -8.71 3.92 -11.76
CA ILE A 318 -7.84 3.77 -10.58
C ILE A 318 -8.70 3.32 -9.40
N ARG A 319 -8.30 2.23 -8.76
CA ARG A 319 -8.95 1.74 -7.54
C ARG A 319 -8.11 1.95 -6.30
N ARG A 320 -6.79 1.85 -6.41
CA ARG A 320 -5.83 2.07 -5.32
C ARG A 320 -4.62 2.85 -5.81
N ALA A 321 -4.08 3.65 -4.93
CA ALA A 321 -2.78 4.27 -5.11
C ALA A 321 -2.00 4.23 -3.79
N ARG A 322 -0.69 3.94 -3.87
CA ARG A 322 0.21 3.78 -2.73
C ARG A 322 1.54 4.45 -2.99
N TRP A 323 2.15 4.99 -1.93
CA TRP A 323 3.56 5.33 -1.97
C TRP A 323 4.40 4.06 -2.00
N VAL A 324 5.42 4.04 -2.86
CA VAL A 324 6.47 3.01 -2.83
C VAL A 324 7.53 3.52 -1.86
N GLN A 325 7.63 2.90 -0.67
CA GLN A 325 8.54 3.28 0.40
C GLN A 325 9.56 2.18 0.65
#